data_6c9b9e54383f522e4695e6e7bf68d440
#
_entry.id   6c9b9e54383f522e4695e6e7bf68d440
#
_cell.length_a   1.000
_cell.length_b   1.000
_cell.length_c   1.000
_cell.angle_alpha   90.00
_cell.angle_beta   90.00
_cell.angle_gamma   90.00
#
_symmetry.space_group_name_H-M   'P 1'
#
loop_
_entity.id
_entity.type
_entity.pdbx_description
1 polymer ?
#
loop_
_entity_poly.entity_id
_entity_poly.type
_entity_poly.pdbx_seq_one_letter_code
_entity_poly.pdbx_strand_id
1 'polypeptide(L)'
;MIRVFYTSDLTNGVDRSMIENILCASRKNNERDDITGFLILHENKIMQLLEGPEDEVEACVKRIAQDPRHRTTGRIMKSMATQRAFKGWSMGCANIEDMSPAVSDCVRDLYQVADRVEEARSQEIHWESQSAGRLIRSFLTQFSEFNRRNSATA
;
A
#
# COMPACT_ATOMS: atom_id res chain seq x y z
N MET A 1 8.49 -12.92 -8.15
CA MET A 1 7.77 -12.30 -7.01
C MET A 1 6.56 -11.55 -7.50
N ILE A 2 5.60 -11.30 -6.61
CA ILE A 2 4.44 -10.45 -6.92
C ILE A 2 4.51 -9.13 -6.17
N ARG A 3 3.71 -8.19 -6.64
CA ARG A 3 3.39 -6.93 -5.99
C ARG A 3 1.87 -6.83 -5.86
N VAL A 4 1.42 -6.57 -4.65
CA VAL A 4 0.00 -6.35 -4.34
C VAL A 4 -0.17 -4.93 -3.81
N PHE A 5 -1.15 -4.24 -4.35
CA PHE A 5 -1.57 -2.93 -3.91
C PHE A 5 -3.02 -3.01 -3.45
N TYR A 6 -3.31 -2.49 -2.27
CA TYR A 6 -4.67 -2.48 -1.72
C TYR A 6 -4.90 -1.26 -0.83
N THR A 7 -6.17 -0.98 -0.56
CA THR A 7 -6.61 0.00 0.43
C THR A 7 -7.47 -0.66 1.49
N SER A 8 -7.48 -0.07 2.67
CA SER A 8 -8.37 -0.44 3.76
C SER A 8 -8.78 0.78 4.57
N ASP A 9 -9.98 0.73 5.16
CA ASP A 9 -10.43 1.71 6.13
C ASP A 9 -10.09 1.23 7.55
N LEU A 10 -9.71 2.15 8.43
CA LEU A 10 -9.56 1.88 9.86
C LEU A 10 -10.92 2.00 10.56
N THR A 11 -11.30 0.97 11.32
CA THR A 11 -12.64 0.86 11.91
C THR A 11 -12.88 1.83 13.07
N ASN A 12 -11.83 2.23 13.80
CA ASN A 12 -11.93 3.02 15.04
C ASN A 12 -11.20 4.36 14.98
N GLY A 13 -10.96 4.87 13.76
CA GLY A 13 -10.15 6.08 13.58
C GLY A 13 -8.64 5.82 13.71
N VAL A 14 -7.85 6.85 13.42
CA VAL A 14 -6.38 6.76 13.51
C VAL A 14 -5.95 7.11 14.93
N ASP A 15 -5.47 6.08 15.66
CA ASP A 15 -4.71 6.28 16.88
C ASP A 15 -3.22 5.97 16.61
N ARG A 16 -2.36 6.87 17.05
CA ARG A 16 -0.91 6.75 16.87
C ARG A 16 -0.36 5.43 17.43
N SER A 17 -0.81 5.04 18.62
CA SER A 17 -0.36 3.79 19.26
C SER A 17 -0.79 2.56 18.47
N MET A 18 -1.98 2.60 17.88
CA MET A 18 -2.48 1.53 17.00
C MET A 18 -1.64 1.41 15.73
N ILE A 19 -1.28 2.54 15.10
CA ILE A 19 -0.41 2.54 13.91
C ILE A 19 0.98 2.00 14.24
N GLU A 20 1.57 2.43 15.35
CA GLU A 20 2.88 1.93 15.82
C GLU A 20 2.84 0.41 16.03
N ASN A 21 1.77 -0.12 16.62
CA ASN A 21 1.57 -1.55 16.81
C ASN A 21 1.40 -2.31 15.47
N ILE A 22 0.64 -1.74 14.51
CA ILE A 22 0.50 -2.30 13.17
C ILE A 22 1.87 -2.36 12.49
N LEU A 23 2.64 -1.29 12.51
CA LEU A 23 3.96 -1.21 11.88
C LEU A 23 4.96 -2.18 12.52
N CYS A 24 4.99 -2.26 13.85
CA CYS A 24 5.85 -3.18 14.58
C CYS A 24 5.55 -4.64 14.20
N ALA A 25 4.28 -5.04 14.23
CA ALA A 25 3.86 -6.38 13.84
C ALA A 25 4.14 -6.67 12.35
N SER A 26 3.86 -5.69 11.48
CA SER A 26 4.11 -5.80 10.04
C SER A 26 5.60 -6.00 9.74
N ARG A 27 6.49 -5.19 10.32
CA ARG A 27 7.93 -5.30 10.11
C ARG A 27 8.48 -6.66 10.51
N LYS A 28 8.09 -7.13 11.71
CA LYS A 28 8.50 -8.46 12.21
C LYS A 28 8.04 -9.59 11.30
N ASN A 29 6.79 -9.57 10.88
CA ASN A 29 6.22 -10.62 10.02
C ASN A 29 6.81 -10.55 8.60
N ASN A 30 6.92 -9.37 8.04
CA ASN A 30 7.43 -9.16 6.68
C ASN A 30 8.91 -9.53 6.55
N GLU A 31 9.72 -9.23 7.57
CA GLU A 31 11.12 -9.65 7.61
C GLU A 31 11.25 -11.19 7.60
N ARG A 32 10.43 -11.89 8.39
CA ARG A 32 10.38 -13.36 8.41
C ARG A 32 9.95 -13.93 7.05
N ASP A 33 8.95 -13.32 6.41
CA ASP A 33 8.27 -13.81 5.21
C ASP A 33 8.92 -13.27 3.92
N ASP A 34 10.09 -12.64 3.99
CA ASP A 34 10.77 -11.97 2.85
C ASP A 34 9.85 -11.02 2.07
N ILE A 35 9.05 -10.24 2.79
CA ILE A 35 8.17 -9.21 2.23
C ILE A 35 8.80 -7.85 2.46
N THR A 36 8.73 -6.99 1.44
CA THR A 36 8.99 -5.56 1.57
C THR A 36 7.76 -4.77 1.20
N GLY A 37 7.65 -3.54 1.70
CA GLY A 37 6.47 -2.76 1.37
C GLY A 37 6.46 -1.37 1.97
N PHE A 38 5.39 -0.65 1.64
CA PHE A 38 5.17 0.70 2.07
C PHE A 38 3.70 0.95 2.41
N LEU A 39 3.46 1.69 3.49
CA LEU A 39 2.15 2.04 4.00
C LEU A 39 2.00 3.57 3.98
N ILE A 40 0.88 4.04 3.45
CA ILE A 40 0.51 5.45 3.45
C ILE A 40 -0.77 5.61 4.25
N LEU A 41 -0.75 6.56 5.17
CA LEU A 41 -1.90 6.99 5.95
C LEU A 41 -2.50 8.23 5.31
N HIS A 42 -3.82 8.24 5.19
CA HIS A 42 -4.60 9.42 4.82
C HIS A 42 -5.94 9.37 5.54
N GLU A 43 -6.14 10.29 6.48
CA GLU A 43 -7.31 10.27 7.36
C GLU A 43 -7.49 8.89 8.03
N ASN A 44 -8.62 8.24 7.82
CA ASN A 44 -8.93 6.89 8.31
C ASN A 44 -8.62 5.78 7.29
N LYS A 45 -7.93 6.11 6.19
CA LYS A 45 -7.59 5.15 5.14
C LYS A 45 -6.12 4.77 5.20
N ILE A 46 -5.86 3.51 4.92
CA ILE A 46 -4.52 2.96 4.70
C ILE A 46 -4.43 2.52 3.24
N MET A 47 -3.38 2.95 2.58
CA MET A 47 -2.96 2.44 1.28
C MET A 47 -1.67 1.67 1.50
N GLN A 48 -1.62 0.43 1.04
CA GLN A 48 -0.45 -0.41 1.26
C GLN A 48 -0.01 -1.12 -0.01
N LEU A 49 1.30 -1.16 -0.20
CA LEU A 49 1.95 -1.92 -1.25
C LEU A 49 2.85 -2.97 -0.60
N LEU A 50 2.70 -4.22 -1.01
CA LEU A 50 3.47 -5.37 -0.56
C LEU A 50 4.17 -6.04 -1.74
N GLU A 51 5.42 -6.45 -1.55
CA GLU A 51 6.25 -7.12 -2.56
C GLU A 51 6.97 -8.31 -1.93
N GLY A 52 6.97 -9.45 -2.61
CA GLY A 52 7.67 -10.63 -2.12
C GLY A 52 7.31 -11.91 -2.88
N PRO A 53 7.68 -13.09 -2.32
CA PRO A 53 7.20 -14.36 -2.82
C PRO A 53 5.69 -14.40 -2.84
N GLU A 54 5.09 -15.04 -3.85
CA GLU A 54 3.65 -15.00 -4.08
C GLU A 54 2.87 -15.57 -2.91
N ASP A 55 3.24 -16.75 -2.43
CA ASP A 55 2.54 -17.44 -1.35
C ASP A 55 2.58 -16.63 -0.05
N GLU A 56 3.72 -16.00 0.26
CA GLU A 56 3.91 -15.19 1.46
C GLU A 56 3.09 -13.89 1.41
N VAL A 57 3.10 -13.21 0.26
CA VAL A 57 2.30 -12.00 0.06
C VAL A 57 0.80 -12.32 0.14
N GLU A 58 0.34 -13.42 -0.46
CA GLU A 58 -1.06 -13.83 -0.36
C GLU A 58 -1.46 -14.20 1.06
N ALA A 59 -0.59 -14.91 1.80
CA ALA A 59 -0.82 -15.21 3.21
C ALA A 59 -0.86 -13.92 4.06
N CYS A 60 0.02 -12.96 3.79
CA CYS A 60 0.03 -11.66 4.45
C CYS A 60 -1.29 -10.90 4.21
N VAL A 61 -1.74 -10.80 2.98
CA VAL A 61 -3.01 -10.14 2.62
C VAL A 61 -4.20 -10.81 3.33
N LYS A 62 -4.23 -12.15 3.40
CA LYS A 62 -5.27 -12.87 4.14
C LYS A 62 -5.26 -12.53 5.64
N ARG A 63 -4.09 -12.46 6.26
CA ARG A 63 -3.96 -12.06 7.69
C ARG A 63 -4.50 -10.64 7.92
N ILE A 64 -4.17 -9.71 7.02
CA ILE A 64 -4.65 -8.31 7.11
C ILE A 64 -6.17 -8.24 6.93
N ALA A 65 -6.74 -9.00 6.00
CA ALA A 65 -8.18 -9.05 5.79
C ALA A 65 -8.97 -9.61 6.99
N GLN A 66 -8.31 -10.37 7.86
CA GLN A 66 -8.90 -10.93 9.09
C GLN A 66 -8.68 -10.04 10.31
N ASP A 67 -7.87 -8.99 10.21
CA ASP A 67 -7.59 -8.08 11.32
C ASP A 67 -8.78 -7.14 11.55
N PRO A 68 -9.42 -7.16 12.73
CA PRO A 68 -10.62 -6.37 13.02
C PRO A 68 -10.37 -4.85 13.04
N ARG A 69 -9.10 -4.43 13.05
CA ARG A 69 -8.72 -3.01 12.97
C ARG A 69 -8.91 -2.45 11.58
N HIS A 70 -8.99 -3.33 10.57
CA HIS A 70 -9.13 -2.98 9.16
C HIS A 70 -10.45 -3.48 8.62
N ARG A 71 -11.14 -2.62 7.86
CA ARG A 71 -12.13 -3.05 6.89
C ARG A 71 -11.46 -2.96 5.52
N THR A 72 -11.04 -4.11 4.97
CA THR A 72 -10.38 -4.15 3.68
C THR A 72 -11.38 -3.79 2.60
N THR A 73 -11.17 -2.66 1.96
CA THR A 73 -12.02 -2.16 0.87
C THR A 73 -11.69 -2.82 -0.46
N GLY A 74 -10.51 -3.36 -0.63
CA GLY A 74 -10.21 -4.16 -1.81
C GLY A 74 -8.76 -4.26 -2.21
N ARG A 75 -8.46 -5.30 -2.95
CA ARG A 75 -7.21 -5.43 -3.69
C ARG A 75 -7.37 -4.65 -4.99
N ILE A 76 -6.63 -3.53 -5.12
CA ILE A 76 -6.69 -2.72 -6.33
C ILE A 76 -5.92 -3.37 -7.47
N MET A 77 -4.75 -3.95 -7.19
CA MET A 77 -3.90 -4.55 -8.20
C MET A 77 -3.05 -5.69 -7.64
N LYS A 78 -2.89 -6.74 -8.45
CA LYS A 78 -1.83 -7.75 -8.31
C LYS A 78 -1.03 -7.76 -9.61
N SER A 79 0.28 -7.73 -9.54
CA SER A 79 1.15 -7.79 -10.72
C SER A 79 2.41 -8.60 -10.43
N MET A 80 2.99 -9.17 -11.49
CA MET A 80 4.35 -9.69 -11.43
C MET A 80 5.35 -8.54 -11.34
N ALA A 81 6.39 -8.74 -10.54
CA ALA A 81 7.49 -7.79 -10.42
C ALA A 81 8.84 -8.51 -10.50
N THR A 82 9.78 -7.92 -11.23
CA THR A 82 11.14 -8.44 -11.41
C THR A 82 12.10 -7.86 -10.38
N GLN A 83 11.79 -6.69 -9.84
CA GLN A 83 12.61 -5.97 -8.86
C GLN A 83 11.72 -5.39 -7.77
N ARG A 84 12.24 -5.31 -6.54
CA ARG A 84 11.57 -4.62 -5.43
C ARG A 84 11.71 -3.10 -5.58
N ALA A 85 10.60 -2.39 -5.40
CA ALA A 85 10.57 -0.93 -5.31
C ALA A 85 11.00 -0.44 -3.92
N PHE A 86 10.70 -1.24 -2.87
CA PHE A 86 10.98 -0.91 -1.47
C PHE A 86 12.07 -1.81 -0.88
N LYS A 87 13.17 -1.96 -1.61
CA LYS A 87 14.30 -2.80 -1.20
C LYS A 87 14.85 -2.34 0.16
N GLY A 88 14.96 -3.28 1.10
CA GLY A 88 15.46 -3.00 2.46
C GLY A 88 14.39 -2.48 3.43
N TRP A 89 13.15 -2.32 3.01
CA TRP A 89 12.07 -1.83 3.86
C TRP A 89 11.06 -2.95 4.16
N SER A 90 11.18 -3.60 5.30
CA SER A 90 10.19 -4.59 5.75
C SER A 90 8.79 -3.98 5.90
N MET A 91 8.67 -2.70 6.27
CA MET A 91 7.49 -1.85 6.12
C MET A 91 7.87 -0.39 6.34
N GLY A 92 7.93 0.40 5.26
CA GLY A 92 7.98 1.85 5.33
C GLY A 92 6.62 2.44 5.68
N CYS A 93 6.59 3.64 6.23
CA CYS A 93 5.35 4.36 6.52
C CYS A 93 5.54 5.86 6.31
N ALA A 94 4.53 6.50 5.73
CA ALA A 94 4.42 7.95 5.71
C ALA A 94 2.95 8.39 5.83
N ASN A 95 2.74 9.61 6.31
CA ASN A 95 1.48 10.31 6.18
C ASN A 95 1.47 11.03 4.82
N ILE A 96 0.32 11.07 4.16
CA ILE A 96 0.17 11.80 2.89
C ILE A 96 0.53 13.28 3.02
N GLU A 97 0.28 13.87 4.17
CA GLU A 97 0.56 15.28 4.46
C GLU A 97 2.06 15.60 4.51
N ASP A 98 2.89 14.60 4.80
CA ASP A 98 4.36 14.73 4.86
C ASP A 98 5.02 14.53 3.48
N MET A 99 4.22 14.23 2.45
CA MET A 99 4.70 13.96 1.10
C MET A 99 4.77 15.23 0.25
N SER A 100 5.56 15.18 -0.83
CA SER A 100 5.53 16.24 -1.83
C SER A 100 4.14 16.35 -2.51
N PRO A 101 3.70 17.54 -2.94
CA PRO A 101 2.39 17.71 -3.57
C PRO A 101 2.12 16.72 -4.70
N ALA A 102 3.11 16.48 -5.56
CA ALA A 102 2.94 15.56 -6.69
C ALA A 102 2.71 14.11 -6.25
N VAL A 103 3.35 13.67 -5.14
CA VAL A 103 3.12 12.33 -4.57
C VAL A 103 1.75 12.28 -3.88
N SER A 104 1.40 13.32 -3.12
CA SER A 104 0.11 13.40 -2.42
C SER A 104 -1.07 13.37 -3.40
N ASP A 105 -0.98 14.09 -4.51
CA ASP A 105 -2.02 14.08 -5.55
C ASP A 105 -2.14 12.70 -6.20
N CYS A 106 -1.03 12.06 -6.52
CA CYS A 106 -1.03 10.68 -7.05
C CYS A 106 -1.67 9.68 -6.07
N VAL A 107 -1.42 9.84 -4.78
CA VAL A 107 -2.04 8.99 -3.73
C VAL A 107 -3.54 9.24 -3.64
N ARG A 108 -3.99 10.50 -3.68
CA ARG A 108 -5.43 10.83 -3.70
C ARG A 108 -6.13 10.23 -4.90
N ASP A 109 -5.52 10.32 -6.09
CA ASP A 109 -6.05 9.70 -7.30
C ASP A 109 -6.16 8.17 -7.17
N LEU A 110 -5.19 7.53 -6.51
CA LEU A 110 -5.22 6.09 -6.23
C LEU A 110 -6.37 5.71 -5.28
N TYR A 111 -6.66 6.53 -4.27
CA TYR A 111 -7.81 6.32 -3.40
C TYR A 111 -9.14 6.43 -4.17
N GLN A 112 -9.27 7.42 -5.05
CA GLN A 112 -10.47 7.55 -5.89
C GLN A 112 -10.65 6.34 -6.82
N VAL A 113 -9.56 5.81 -7.36
CA VAL A 113 -9.61 4.57 -8.17
C VAL A 113 -10.03 3.38 -7.31
N ALA A 114 -9.52 3.27 -6.08
CA ALA A 114 -9.88 2.20 -5.15
C ALA A 114 -11.38 2.22 -4.83
N ASP A 115 -11.92 3.39 -4.49
CA ASP A 115 -13.34 3.56 -4.17
C ASP A 115 -14.23 3.16 -5.37
N ARG A 116 -13.85 3.53 -6.59
CA ARG A 116 -14.57 3.13 -7.82
C ARG A 116 -14.48 1.62 -8.10
N VAL A 117 -13.35 0.99 -7.81
CA VAL A 117 -13.18 -0.47 -7.97
C VAL A 117 -14.11 -1.22 -7.01
N GLU A 118 -14.26 -0.73 -5.79
CA GLU A 118 -15.17 -1.34 -4.82
C GLU A 118 -16.64 -1.18 -5.23
N GLU A 119 -17.03 0.01 -5.70
CA GLU A 119 -18.37 0.24 -6.25
C GLU A 119 -18.66 -0.66 -7.48
N ALA A 120 -17.67 -0.84 -8.37
CA ALA A 120 -17.80 -1.68 -9.55
C ALA A 120 -17.92 -3.18 -9.21
N ARG A 121 -17.23 -3.66 -8.17
CA ARG A 121 -17.36 -5.05 -7.69
C ARG A 121 -18.76 -5.38 -7.22
N SER A 122 -19.43 -4.42 -6.61
CA SER A 122 -20.83 -4.59 -6.20
C SER A 122 -21.82 -4.64 -7.37
N GLN A 123 -21.40 -4.28 -8.60
CA GLN A 123 -22.21 -4.20 -9.81
C GLN A 123 -21.83 -5.22 -10.91
N GLU A 124 -20.99 -6.22 -10.63
CA GLU A 124 -20.48 -7.21 -11.62
C GLU A 124 -19.73 -6.60 -12.83
N ILE A 125 -19.12 -5.44 -12.69
CA ILE A 125 -18.39 -4.78 -13.77
C ILE A 125 -16.94 -5.28 -13.82
N HIS A 126 -16.52 -5.87 -14.94
CA HIS A 126 -15.12 -6.21 -15.23
C HIS A 126 -14.29 -4.94 -15.44
N TRP A 127 -13.54 -4.55 -14.41
CA TRP A 127 -12.62 -3.41 -14.46
C TRP A 127 -11.20 -3.88 -14.76
N GLU A 128 -10.76 -3.73 -16.01
CA GLU A 128 -9.34 -3.87 -16.33
C GLU A 128 -8.58 -2.59 -15.94
N SER A 129 -7.69 -2.77 -15.02
CA SER A 129 -6.99 -1.78 -14.22
C SER A 129 -5.88 -0.97 -14.94
N GLN A 130 -6.03 -0.57 -16.22
CA GLN A 130 -5.00 0.21 -16.91
C GLN A 130 -4.74 1.57 -16.24
N SER A 131 -5.77 2.19 -15.69
CA SER A 131 -5.66 3.48 -14.99
C SER A 131 -4.95 3.33 -13.64
N ALA A 132 -5.32 2.33 -12.83
CA ALA A 132 -4.65 2.03 -11.57
C ALA A 132 -3.19 1.66 -11.78
N GLY A 133 -2.88 0.84 -12.78
CA GLY A 133 -1.51 0.47 -13.13
C GLY A 133 -0.63 1.65 -13.54
N ARG A 134 -1.19 2.66 -14.23
CA ARG A 134 -0.48 3.90 -14.56
C ARG A 134 -0.22 4.75 -13.32
N LEU A 135 -1.22 4.92 -12.46
CA LEU A 135 -1.09 5.69 -11.22
C LEU A 135 -0.07 5.06 -10.27
N ILE A 136 -0.11 3.74 -10.10
CA ILE A 136 0.87 3.04 -9.26
C ILE A 136 2.28 3.18 -9.82
N ARG A 137 2.49 3.07 -11.13
CA ARG A 137 3.80 3.32 -11.75
C ARG A 137 4.25 4.77 -11.53
N SER A 138 3.36 5.74 -11.71
CA SER A 138 3.65 7.15 -11.45
C SER A 138 4.05 7.37 -9.99
N PHE A 139 3.29 6.81 -9.05
CA PHE A 139 3.61 6.85 -7.63
C PHE A 139 5.00 6.26 -7.34
N LEU A 140 5.29 5.05 -7.84
CA LEU A 140 6.58 4.39 -7.61
C LEU A 140 7.76 5.19 -8.17
N THR A 141 7.58 5.83 -9.33
CA THR A 141 8.60 6.68 -9.94
C THR A 141 8.87 7.92 -9.09
N GLN A 142 7.83 8.65 -8.73
CA GLN A 142 7.94 9.87 -7.92
C GLN A 142 8.47 9.56 -6.51
N PHE A 143 8.01 8.44 -5.91
CA PHE A 143 8.49 8.00 -4.60
C PHE A 143 9.96 7.61 -4.62
N SER A 144 10.45 6.97 -5.68
CA SER A 144 11.86 6.64 -5.83
C SER A 144 12.75 7.88 -5.97
N GLU A 145 12.24 8.95 -6.57
CA GLU A 145 12.92 10.25 -6.66
C GLU A 145 12.96 10.98 -5.31
N PHE A 146 11.86 10.93 -4.56
CA PHE A 146 11.77 11.46 -3.19
C PHE A 146 12.81 10.79 -2.28
N ASN A 147 12.88 9.46 -2.30
CA ASN A 147 13.86 8.71 -1.49
C ASN A 147 15.31 9.03 -1.87
N ARG A 148 15.62 9.16 -3.16
CA ARG A 148 16.98 9.52 -3.61
C ARG A 148 17.40 10.90 -3.09
N ARG A 149 16.50 11.87 -3.04
CA ARG A 149 16.78 13.23 -2.52
C ARG A 149 17.01 13.23 -1.02
N ASN A 150 16.21 12.45 -0.26
CA ASN A 150 16.32 12.41 1.21
C ASN A 150 17.49 11.55 1.70
N SER A 151 17.92 10.54 0.95
CA SER A 151 19.11 9.74 1.28
C SER A 151 20.44 10.45 0.96
N ALA A 152 20.40 11.51 0.17
CA ALA A 152 21.58 12.33 -0.15
C ALA A 152 21.85 13.44 0.90
N THR A 153 20.95 13.60 1.88
CA THR A 153 21.02 14.63 2.94
C THR A 153 21.26 14.04 4.33
N ALA A 154 21.46 12.73 4.43
CA ALA A 154 21.84 12.00 5.65
C ALA A 154 23.25 11.42 5.50
#